data_1a12f33e95e173052abd0c66201e4485
#
_entry.id   1a12f33e95e173052abd0c66201e4485
#
_cell.length_a   1.000
_cell.length_b   1.000
_cell.length_c   1.000
_cell.angle_alpha   90.00
_cell.angle_beta   90.00
_cell.angle_gamma   90.00
#
_symmetry.space_group_name_H-M   'P 1'
#
loop_
_entity.id
_entity.type
_entity.pdbx_description
1 polymer ?
#
loop_
_entity_poly.entity_id
_entity_poly.type
_entity_poly.pdbx_seq_one_letter_code
_entity_poly.pdbx_strand_id
1 'polypeptide(L)'
;MQMEQKDYKKITLDSWIKAGEGGNGITYENPAEPDLLLKVNRGSLNNLDSIRQEFDLSREVAALGLPTPAMHEIVRVGEDYGILMERIKNKKSLFRICHDQPERIDEMAKLFCSLFKQLVATPCNTAFFPSRKQTALKGLEKSSFMCRKDKALLRDFIGSLPETTGCVHGDFQPGNVILSEGKPYWIDLGRFSWGDPMFDLGHLYLSCVVYSKMKQTQDIFHLNHEQLLYFWDCFAKEYTGQADHAEFDREAARFAAVDMVVRAFYQKPSSFVLNIFFHIMQKPLLKAFTDRK
;
A
#
# COMPACT_ATOMS: atom_id res chain seq x y z
N MET A 1 -1.22 -16.00 -31.00
CA MET A 1 -2.19 -16.74 -30.16
C MET A 1 -3.33 -15.77 -29.90
N GLN A 2 -4.46 -15.93 -30.60
CA GLN A 2 -5.66 -15.12 -30.36
C GLN A 2 -6.15 -15.46 -28.96
N MET A 3 -6.12 -14.47 -28.04
CA MET A 3 -6.73 -14.63 -26.73
C MET A 3 -8.24 -14.73 -26.94
N GLU A 4 -8.84 -15.84 -26.52
CA GLU A 4 -10.29 -16.00 -26.44
C GLU A 4 -10.86 -14.78 -25.74
N GLN A 5 -11.74 -14.08 -26.41
CA GLN A 5 -12.49 -12.94 -25.86
C GLN A 5 -13.48 -13.52 -24.87
N LYS A 6 -13.08 -13.64 -23.61
CA LYS A 6 -13.94 -14.10 -22.52
C LYS A 6 -15.13 -13.15 -22.45
N ASP A 7 -16.33 -13.67 -22.62
CA ASP A 7 -17.58 -12.88 -22.54
C ASP A 7 -17.81 -12.56 -21.06
N TYR A 8 -17.54 -11.30 -20.66
CA TYR A 8 -17.73 -10.84 -19.30
C TYR A 8 -19.19 -10.50 -19.07
N LYS A 9 -19.76 -10.89 -17.91
CA LYS A 9 -21.09 -10.49 -17.46
C LYS A 9 -21.23 -8.97 -17.55
N LYS A 10 -22.31 -8.51 -18.18
CA LYS A 10 -22.61 -7.09 -18.31
C LYS A 10 -23.47 -6.63 -17.14
N ILE A 11 -23.09 -5.51 -16.54
CA ILE A 11 -23.82 -4.85 -15.45
C ILE A 11 -24.21 -3.46 -15.91
N THR A 12 -25.47 -3.08 -15.68
CA THR A 12 -25.94 -1.69 -15.74
C THR A 12 -25.96 -1.10 -14.35
N LEU A 13 -25.69 0.20 -14.24
CA LEU A 13 -25.63 0.89 -12.94
C LEU A 13 -27.00 1.36 -12.42
N ASP A 14 -28.10 1.03 -13.09
CA ASP A 14 -29.44 1.54 -12.77
C ASP A 14 -29.91 1.18 -11.35
N SER A 15 -29.50 0.01 -10.83
CA SER A 15 -29.81 -0.46 -9.48
C SER A 15 -28.65 -0.28 -8.50
N TRP A 16 -27.54 0.34 -8.91
CA TRP A 16 -26.33 0.49 -8.10
C TRP A 16 -26.22 1.92 -7.56
N ILE A 17 -25.90 2.04 -6.29
CA ILE A 17 -25.72 3.31 -5.59
C ILE A 17 -24.23 3.53 -5.35
N LYS A 18 -23.71 4.72 -5.65
CA LYS A 18 -22.32 5.07 -5.37
C LYS A 18 -22.06 4.99 -3.86
N ALA A 19 -21.18 4.06 -3.47
CA ALA A 19 -20.80 3.82 -2.07
C ALA A 19 -19.53 4.58 -1.66
N GLY A 20 -18.63 4.85 -2.62
CA GLY A 20 -17.40 5.56 -2.36
C GLY A 20 -16.63 5.91 -3.63
N GLU A 21 -15.64 6.79 -3.45
CA GLU A 21 -14.73 7.20 -4.51
C GLU A 21 -13.33 7.37 -3.94
N GLY A 22 -12.35 6.79 -4.62
CA GLY A 22 -10.94 6.92 -4.29
C GLY A 22 -10.09 7.28 -5.50
N GLY A 23 -8.78 7.40 -5.30
CA GLY A 23 -7.84 7.75 -6.38
C GLY A 23 -7.85 6.77 -7.56
N ASN A 24 -8.16 5.52 -7.32
CA ASN A 24 -8.08 4.44 -8.31
C ASN A 24 -9.43 4.10 -8.95
N GLY A 25 -10.57 4.52 -8.39
CA GLY A 25 -11.88 4.18 -8.94
C GLY A 25 -13.06 4.58 -8.07
N ILE A 26 -14.24 4.12 -8.50
CA ILE A 26 -15.51 4.29 -7.78
C ILE A 26 -15.99 2.92 -7.33
N THR A 27 -16.58 2.87 -6.15
CA THR A 27 -17.28 1.69 -5.64
C THR A 27 -18.79 1.94 -5.60
N TYR A 28 -19.52 0.91 -5.94
CA TYR A 28 -20.99 0.91 -5.96
C TYR A 28 -21.52 -0.26 -5.14
N GLU A 29 -22.67 -0.06 -4.51
CA GLU A 29 -23.44 -1.09 -3.80
C GLU A 29 -24.81 -1.26 -4.44
N ASN A 30 -25.34 -2.48 -4.37
CA ASN A 30 -26.68 -2.78 -4.86
C ASN A 30 -27.55 -3.24 -3.67
N PRO A 31 -28.64 -2.52 -3.34
CA PRO A 31 -29.55 -2.94 -2.25
C PRO A 31 -30.15 -4.34 -2.42
N ALA A 32 -30.32 -4.82 -3.66
CA ALA A 32 -30.81 -6.18 -3.95
C ALA A 32 -29.74 -7.26 -3.74
N GLU A 33 -28.45 -6.88 -3.75
CA GLU A 33 -27.29 -7.77 -3.54
C GLU A 33 -26.38 -7.19 -2.45
N PRO A 34 -26.85 -7.11 -1.18
CA PRO A 34 -26.23 -6.32 -0.12
C PRO A 34 -24.86 -6.83 0.32
N ASP A 35 -24.44 -8.01 -0.10
CA ASP A 35 -23.15 -8.62 0.19
C ASP A 35 -22.11 -8.38 -0.91
N LEU A 36 -22.52 -7.74 -2.02
CA LEU A 36 -21.65 -7.43 -3.14
C LEU A 36 -21.26 -5.95 -3.19
N LEU A 37 -20.02 -5.71 -3.58
CA LEU A 37 -19.48 -4.41 -3.94
C LEU A 37 -18.96 -4.47 -5.37
N LEU A 38 -19.33 -3.50 -6.19
CA LEU A 38 -18.78 -3.32 -7.52
C LEU A 38 -17.73 -2.21 -7.49
N LYS A 39 -16.48 -2.53 -7.83
CA LYS A 39 -15.40 -1.54 -8.02
C LYS A 39 -15.17 -1.33 -9.50
N VAL A 40 -15.28 -0.08 -9.97
CA VAL A 40 -14.98 0.33 -11.34
C VAL A 40 -13.75 1.24 -11.30
N ASN A 41 -12.64 0.81 -11.90
CA ASN A 41 -11.42 1.60 -11.96
C ASN A 41 -11.57 2.76 -12.95
N ARG A 42 -10.71 3.78 -12.85
CA ARG A 42 -10.77 5.00 -13.68
C ARG A 42 -9.52 5.22 -14.51
N GLY A 43 -9.70 5.95 -15.62
CA GLY A 43 -8.60 6.41 -16.47
C GLY A 43 -7.75 5.28 -17.00
N SER A 44 -6.44 5.43 -16.95
CA SER A 44 -5.48 4.42 -17.45
C SER A 44 -5.51 3.09 -16.70
N LEU A 45 -6.12 3.03 -15.51
CA LEU A 45 -6.33 1.79 -14.75
C LEU A 45 -7.56 1.02 -15.20
N ASN A 46 -8.46 1.62 -15.99
CA ASN A 46 -9.63 0.94 -16.55
C ASN A 46 -9.28 0.28 -17.89
N ASN A 47 -8.39 -0.68 -17.85
CA ASN A 47 -8.11 -1.58 -18.95
C ASN A 47 -8.10 -3.01 -18.42
N LEU A 48 -8.37 -3.97 -19.30
CA LEU A 48 -8.57 -5.37 -18.91
C LEU A 48 -7.35 -5.98 -18.21
N ASP A 49 -6.15 -5.62 -18.64
CA ASP A 49 -4.91 -6.18 -18.05
C ASP A 49 -4.71 -5.69 -16.62
N SER A 50 -4.95 -4.39 -16.35
CA SER A 50 -4.87 -3.83 -15.00
C SER A 50 -5.93 -4.42 -14.07
N ILE A 51 -7.15 -4.60 -14.56
CA ILE A 51 -8.26 -5.20 -13.81
C ILE A 51 -7.97 -6.67 -13.49
N ARG A 52 -7.48 -7.44 -14.48
CA ARG A 52 -7.08 -8.84 -14.27
C ARG A 52 -5.95 -8.93 -13.25
N GLN A 53 -4.93 -8.09 -13.37
CA GLN A 53 -3.83 -8.07 -12.43
C GLN A 53 -4.31 -7.81 -10.99
N GLU A 54 -5.16 -6.82 -10.77
CA GLU A 54 -5.73 -6.52 -9.45
C GLU A 54 -6.56 -7.70 -8.92
N PHE A 55 -7.41 -8.26 -9.77
CA PHE A 55 -8.27 -9.39 -9.42
C PHE A 55 -7.46 -10.63 -9.05
N ASP A 56 -6.47 -10.99 -9.87
CA ASP A 56 -5.64 -12.18 -9.66
C ASP A 56 -4.73 -12.02 -8.43
N LEU A 57 -4.11 -10.83 -8.24
CA LEU A 57 -3.31 -10.53 -7.05
C LEU A 57 -4.13 -10.67 -5.77
N SER A 58 -5.34 -10.11 -5.73
CA SER A 58 -6.19 -10.18 -4.54
C SER A 58 -6.63 -11.62 -4.23
N ARG A 59 -6.93 -12.42 -5.24
CA ARG A 59 -7.27 -13.85 -5.08
C ARG A 59 -6.08 -14.66 -4.56
N GLU A 60 -4.90 -14.43 -5.08
CA GLU A 60 -3.69 -15.11 -4.61
C GLU A 60 -3.34 -14.72 -3.17
N VAL A 61 -3.53 -13.45 -2.77
CA VAL A 61 -3.36 -13.04 -1.37
C VAL A 61 -4.36 -13.75 -0.46
N ALA A 62 -5.63 -13.87 -0.87
CA ALA A 62 -6.62 -14.66 -0.14
C ALA A 62 -6.22 -16.14 -0.02
N ALA A 63 -5.64 -16.73 -1.07
CA ALA A 63 -5.14 -18.12 -1.07
C ALA A 63 -3.97 -18.35 -0.11
N LEU A 64 -3.22 -17.29 0.26
CA LEU A 64 -2.21 -17.36 1.33
C LEU A 64 -2.83 -17.40 2.73
N GLY A 65 -4.15 -17.29 2.88
CA GLY A 65 -4.85 -17.25 4.16
C GLY A 65 -4.87 -15.87 4.81
N LEU A 66 -4.44 -14.82 4.11
CA LEU A 66 -4.53 -13.46 4.61
C LEU A 66 -5.97 -12.93 4.48
N PRO A 67 -6.52 -12.30 5.52
CA PRO A 67 -7.90 -11.79 5.48
C PRO A 67 -7.99 -10.61 4.50
N THR A 68 -8.73 -10.81 3.41
CA THR A 68 -9.00 -9.80 2.38
C THR A 68 -10.41 -10.04 1.83
N PRO A 69 -11.11 -9.02 1.31
CA PRO A 69 -12.41 -9.22 0.69
C PRO A 69 -12.35 -10.23 -0.46
N ALA A 70 -13.31 -11.15 -0.51
CA ALA A 70 -13.36 -12.17 -1.56
C ALA A 70 -13.61 -11.53 -2.93
N MET A 71 -12.81 -11.90 -3.94
CA MET A 71 -12.98 -11.48 -5.33
C MET A 71 -13.89 -12.49 -6.04
N HIS A 72 -15.00 -12.03 -6.61
CA HIS A 72 -15.98 -12.92 -7.26
C HIS A 72 -15.75 -13.01 -8.77
N GLU A 73 -15.90 -11.91 -9.50
CA GLU A 73 -15.75 -11.93 -10.96
C GLU A 73 -15.38 -10.55 -11.53
N ILE A 74 -14.78 -10.58 -12.73
CA ILE A 74 -14.58 -9.38 -13.55
C ILE A 74 -15.82 -9.20 -14.41
N VAL A 75 -16.33 -7.98 -14.49
CA VAL A 75 -17.57 -7.62 -15.21
C VAL A 75 -17.37 -6.48 -16.19
N ARG A 76 -18.29 -6.30 -17.13
CA ARG A 76 -18.40 -5.12 -18.00
C ARG A 76 -19.42 -4.16 -17.45
N VAL A 77 -19.07 -2.88 -17.37
CA VAL A 77 -19.93 -1.78 -16.91
C VAL A 77 -19.94 -0.71 -18.01
N GLY A 78 -20.87 -0.82 -18.95
CA GLY A 78 -20.81 -0.04 -20.19
C GLY A 78 -19.55 -0.36 -20.99
N GLU A 79 -18.73 0.66 -21.28
CA GLU A 79 -17.43 0.49 -21.95
C GLU A 79 -16.30 0.14 -20.96
N ASP A 80 -16.53 0.28 -19.68
CA ASP A 80 -15.55 0.04 -18.62
C ASP A 80 -15.54 -1.41 -18.13
N TYR A 81 -14.49 -1.77 -17.38
CA TYR A 81 -14.43 -3.00 -16.61
C TYR A 81 -14.57 -2.71 -15.12
N GLY A 82 -15.15 -3.67 -14.39
CA GLY A 82 -15.26 -3.64 -12.94
C GLY A 82 -14.94 -4.98 -12.31
N ILE A 83 -14.81 -4.98 -11.01
CA ILE A 83 -14.65 -6.18 -10.18
C ILE A 83 -15.83 -6.26 -9.22
N LEU A 84 -16.57 -7.36 -9.26
CA LEU A 84 -17.48 -7.75 -8.19
C LEU A 84 -16.69 -8.42 -7.09
N MET A 85 -16.87 -7.93 -5.87
CA MET A 85 -16.16 -8.42 -4.69
C MET A 85 -17.07 -8.43 -3.48
N GLU A 86 -16.65 -9.10 -2.41
CA GLU A 86 -17.31 -9.09 -1.11
C GLU A 86 -17.44 -7.66 -0.57
N ARG A 87 -18.62 -7.31 -0.13
CA ARG A 87 -18.89 -6.06 0.58
C ARG A 87 -18.68 -6.23 2.07
N ILE A 88 -17.62 -5.66 2.58
CA ILE A 88 -17.38 -5.60 4.02
C ILE A 88 -18.29 -4.51 4.61
N LYS A 89 -19.29 -4.93 5.40
CA LYS A 89 -20.27 -4.03 6.04
C LYS A 89 -19.70 -3.40 7.31
N ASN A 90 -20.25 -2.24 7.72
CA ASN A 90 -19.91 -1.56 8.98
C ASN A 90 -18.40 -1.35 9.18
N LYS A 91 -17.67 -1.19 8.08
CA LYS A 91 -16.21 -1.10 8.09
C LYS A 91 -15.72 0.30 8.44
N LYS A 92 -14.60 0.36 9.17
CA LYS A 92 -13.76 1.56 9.33
C LYS A 92 -12.31 1.18 9.14
N SER A 93 -11.52 2.03 8.46
CA SER A 93 -10.07 1.84 8.43
C SER A 93 -9.46 2.17 9.81
N LEU A 94 -8.28 1.64 10.09
CA LEU A 94 -7.61 1.92 11.37
C LEU A 94 -7.36 3.42 11.55
N PHE A 95 -6.95 4.14 10.49
CA PHE A 95 -6.80 5.59 10.57
C PHE A 95 -8.12 6.32 10.82
N ARG A 96 -9.22 5.82 10.25
CA ARG A 96 -10.54 6.40 10.53
C ARG A 96 -10.97 6.19 11.99
N ILE A 97 -10.63 5.04 12.57
CA ILE A 97 -10.86 4.79 13.99
C ILE A 97 -10.02 5.75 14.85
N CYS A 98 -8.74 5.93 14.52
CA CYS A 98 -7.86 6.89 15.18
C CYS A 98 -8.37 8.34 15.08
N HIS A 99 -8.96 8.72 13.95
CA HIS A 99 -9.57 10.03 13.77
C HIS A 99 -10.80 10.23 14.66
N ASP A 100 -11.70 9.26 14.61
CA ASP A 100 -12.97 9.33 15.35
C ASP A 100 -12.76 9.19 16.88
N GLN A 101 -11.67 8.48 17.29
CA GLN A 101 -11.33 8.14 18.68
C GLN A 101 -9.81 8.25 18.89
N PRO A 102 -9.26 9.48 19.03
CA PRO A 102 -7.81 9.70 19.13
C PRO A 102 -7.13 8.98 20.30
N GLU A 103 -7.85 8.71 21.37
CA GLU A 103 -7.39 7.95 22.53
C GLU A 103 -7.06 6.48 22.20
N ARG A 104 -7.52 5.97 21.06
CA ARG A 104 -7.26 4.59 20.61
C ARG A 104 -6.07 4.46 19.66
N ILE A 105 -5.30 5.51 19.42
CA ILE A 105 -4.15 5.46 18.51
C ILE A 105 -3.16 4.36 18.93
N ASP A 106 -2.83 4.26 20.23
CA ASP A 106 -1.93 3.21 20.75
C ASP A 106 -2.50 1.80 20.51
N GLU A 107 -3.78 1.59 20.78
CA GLU A 107 -4.47 0.32 20.52
C GLU A 107 -4.42 -0.07 19.04
N MET A 108 -4.69 0.88 18.14
CA MET A 108 -4.67 0.63 16.69
C MET A 108 -3.27 0.41 16.16
N ALA A 109 -2.26 1.09 16.71
CA ALA A 109 -0.86 0.86 16.35
C ALA A 109 -0.39 -0.54 16.76
N LYS A 110 -0.75 -1.01 17.95
CA LYS A 110 -0.46 -2.38 18.42
C LYS A 110 -1.17 -3.43 17.57
N LEU A 111 -2.44 -3.22 17.26
CA LEU A 111 -3.17 -4.11 16.35
C LEU A 111 -2.50 -4.16 14.98
N PHE A 112 -2.14 -3.01 14.42
CA PHE A 112 -1.47 -2.94 13.12
C PHE A 112 -0.10 -3.64 13.13
N CYS A 113 0.66 -3.52 14.23
CA CYS A 113 1.90 -4.26 14.42
C CYS A 113 1.68 -5.78 14.49
N SER A 114 0.63 -6.24 15.19
CA SER A 114 0.27 -7.65 15.23
C SER A 114 -0.08 -8.20 13.85
N LEU A 115 -0.87 -7.45 13.07
CA LEU A 115 -1.22 -7.82 11.69
C LEU A 115 0.00 -7.83 10.77
N PHE A 116 0.93 -6.91 10.96
CA PHE A 116 2.21 -6.90 10.25
C PHE A 116 3.03 -8.15 10.55
N LYS A 117 3.16 -8.54 11.83
CA LYS A 117 3.87 -9.76 12.22
C LYS A 117 3.24 -11.02 11.58
N GLN A 118 1.91 -11.07 11.47
CA GLN A 118 1.21 -12.15 10.75
C GLN A 118 1.50 -12.13 9.25
N LEU A 119 1.44 -10.94 8.62
CA LEU A 119 1.76 -10.78 7.20
C LEU A 119 3.17 -11.29 6.87
N VAL A 120 4.16 -10.88 7.64
CA VAL A 120 5.58 -11.27 7.45
C VAL A 120 5.80 -12.76 7.69
N ALA A 121 5.09 -13.35 8.66
CA ALA A 121 5.17 -14.78 8.95
C ALA A 121 4.50 -15.67 7.89
N THR A 122 3.68 -15.08 7.00
CA THR A 122 2.99 -15.82 5.94
C THR A 122 3.95 -16.14 4.80
N PRO A 123 4.15 -17.42 4.42
CA PRO A 123 4.97 -17.78 3.26
C PRO A 123 4.38 -17.21 1.98
N CYS A 124 5.20 -16.44 1.23
CA CYS A 124 4.74 -15.83 -0.01
C CYS A 124 4.95 -16.76 -1.22
N ASN A 125 4.00 -16.77 -2.15
CA ASN A 125 4.15 -17.46 -3.43
C ASN A 125 5.07 -16.67 -4.37
N THR A 126 6.38 -16.89 -4.26
CA THR A 126 7.42 -16.18 -5.03
C THR A 126 7.38 -16.47 -6.53
N ALA A 127 6.69 -17.53 -6.96
CA ALA A 127 6.50 -17.84 -8.38
C ALA A 127 5.42 -16.94 -9.01
N PHE A 128 4.46 -16.47 -8.21
CA PHE A 128 3.38 -15.62 -8.66
C PHE A 128 3.64 -14.13 -8.38
N PHE A 129 4.00 -13.79 -7.14
CA PHE A 129 4.22 -12.39 -6.76
C PHE A 129 5.60 -11.87 -7.21
N PRO A 130 5.71 -10.59 -7.57
CA PRO A 130 6.99 -10.00 -7.94
C PRO A 130 7.91 -9.81 -6.72
N SER A 131 9.23 -9.80 -6.97
CA SER A 131 10.22 -9.39 -5.98
C SER A 131 10.17 -7.89 -5.73
N ARG A 132 10.04 -7.46 -4.46
CA ARG A 132 10.10 -6.05 -4.07
C ARG A 132 11.48 -5.46 -4.33
N LYS A 133 12.54 -6.22 -4.05
CA LYS A 133 13.93 -5.84 -4.35
C LYS A 133 14.14 -5.55 -5.83
N GLN A 134 13.67 -6.45 -6.71
CA GLN A 134 13.77 -6.24 -8.16
C GLN A 134 12.94 -5.04 -8.64
N THR A 135 11.77 -4.84 -8.06
CA THR A 135 10.94 -3.66 -8.36
C THR A 135 11.64 -2.36 -7.96
N ALA A 136 12.30 -2.34 -6.80
CA ALA A 136 13.07 -1.19 -6.35
C ALA A 136 14.26 -0.89 -7.28
N LEU A 137 15.02 -1.91 -7.70
CA LEU A 137 16.12 -1.74 -8.65
C LEU A 137 15.64 -1.20 -10.01
N LYS A 138 14.57 -1.74 -10.56
CA LYS A 138 13.94 -1.21 -11.79
C LYS A 138 13.48 0.23 -11.65
N GLY A 139 12.90 0.57 -10.49
CA GLY A 139 12.49 1.94 -10.17
C GLY A 139 13.69 2.89 -10.11
N LEU A 140 14.78 2.45 -9.49
CA LEU A 140 16.02 3.22 -9.37
C LEU A 140 16.64 3.53 -10.73
N GLU A 141 16.70 2.57 -11.63
CA GLU A 141 17.20 2.76 -12.99
C GLU A 141 16.40 3.81 -13.75
N LYS A 142 15.07 3.75 -13.66
CA LYS A 142 14.14 4.66 -14.35
C LYS A 142 13.97 6.01 -13.67
N SER A 143 14.45 6.19 -12.43
CA SER A 143 14.33 7.43 -11.68
C SER A 143 15.06 8.58 -12.39
N SER A 144 14.37 9.70 -12.60
CA SER A 144 14.90 10.92 -13.20
C SER A 144 15.23 12.02 -12.18
N PHE A 145 14.80 11.87 -10.92
CA PHE A 145 14.96 12.88 -9.90
C PHE A 145 16.23 12.74 -9.04
N MET A 146 17.02 11.68 -9.26
CA MET A 146 18.21 11.37 -8.49
C MET A 146 19.51 11.58 -9.29
N CYS A 147 20.55 12.08 -8.62
CA CYS A 147 21.89 12.13 -9.21
C CYS A 147 22.56 10.74 -9.22
N ARG A 148 23.65 10.60 -9.99
CA ARG A 148 24.38 9.33 -10.12
C ARG A 148 24.90 8.79 -8.78
N LYS A 149 25.40 9.69 -7.90
CA LYS A 149 25.94 9.32 -6.58
C LYS A 149 24.85 8.71 -5.70
N ASP A 150 23.69 9.34 -5.64
CA ASP A 150 22.58 8.88 -4.81
C ASP A 150 22.00 7.57 -5.34
N LYS A 151 21.94 7.41 -6.69
CA LYS A 151 21.55 6.13 -7.31
C LYS A 151 22.52 5.01 -6.98
N ALA A 152 23.83 5.27 -7.00
CA ALA A 152 24.83 4.28 -6.64
C ALA A 152 24.68 3.85 -5.19
N LEU A 153 24.52 4.81 -4.27
CA LEU A 153 24.31 4.55 -2.84
C LEU A 153 23.09 3.63 -2.60
N LEU A 154 21.95 3.94 -3.21
CA LEU A 154 20.74 3.11 -3.06
C LEU A 154 20.89 1.76 -3.75
N ARG A 155 21.56 1.69 -4.91
CA ARG A 155 21.82 0.42 -5.60
C ARG A 155 22.66 -0.52 -4.73
N ASP A 156 23.72 -0.01 -4.14
CA ASP A 156 24.61 -0.78 -3.26
C ASP A 156 23.84 -1.27 -2.02
N PHE A 157 23.03 -0.39 -1.42
CA PHE A 157 22.17 -0.77 -0.30
C PHE A 157 21.17 -1.85 -0.68
N ILE A 158 20.37 -1.64 -1.73
CA ILE A 158 19.38 -2.64 -2.20
C ILE A 158 20.08 -3.94 -2.58
N GLY A 159 21.24 -3.86 -3.23
CA GLY A 159 22.04 -5.02 -3.62
C GLY A 159 22.51 -5.85 -2.44
N SER A 160 22.86 -5.19 -1.32
CA SER A 160 23.34 -5.85 -0.10
C SER A 160 22.24 -6.51 0.73
N LEU A 161 20.96 -6.20 0.48
CA LEU A 161 19.85 -6.80 1.22
C LEU A 161 19.78 -8.32 0.97
N PRO A 162 19.53 -9.11 2.02
CA PRO A 162 19.35 -10.55 1.87
C PRO A 162 18.14 -10.87 1.00
N GLU A 163 18.14 -12.03 0.35
CA GLU A 163 16.96 -12.56 -0.32
C GLU A 163 16.04 -13.18 0.74
N THR A 164 14.92 -12.54 0.98
CA THR A 164 13.87 -13.00 1.88
C THR A 164 12.58 -13.21 1.10
N THR A 165 11.77 -14.18 1.51
CA THR A 165 10.54 -14.58 0.80
C THR A 165 9.27 -14.25 1.58
N GLY A 166 9.36 -13.35 2.58
CA GLY A 166 8.21 -12.87 3.34
C GLY A 166 7.24 -12.06 2.46
N CYS A 167 5.98 -12.01 2.86
CA CYS A 167 5.00 -11.15 2.20
C CYS A 167 5.29 -9.67 2.49
N VAL A 168 5.15 -8.85 1.47
CA VAL A 168 5.24 -7.38 1.50
C VAL A 168 3.96 -6.83 0.89
N HIS A 169 3.20 -6.03 1.64
CA HIS A 169 1.96 -5.39 1.17
C HIS A 169 2.22 -4.41 0.02
N GLY A 170 3.30 -3.65 0.13
CA GLY A 170 3.74 -2.70 -0.89
C GLY A 170 3.05 -1.34 -0.86
N ASP A 171 1.96 -1.20 -0.10
CA ASP A 171 1.30 0.07 0.25
C ASP A 171 0.85 0.01 1.72
N PHE A 172 1.82 -0.32 2.58
CA PHE A 172 1.61 -0.66 3.99
C PHE A 172 1.33 0.59 4.83
N GLN A 173 0.05 0.82 5.09
CA GLN A 173 -0.40 1.92 5.93
C GLN A 173 -1.76 1.58 6.58
N PRO A 174 -2.07 2.13 7.77
CA PRO A 174 -3.29 1.78 8.54
C PRO A 174 -4.61 2.09 7.82
N GLY A 175 -4.59 2.97 6.81
CA GLY A 175 -5.76 3.21 5.95
C GLY A 175 -6.13 2.00 5.08
N ASN A 176 -5.17 1.10 4.83
CA ASN A 176 -5.33 -0.13 4.04
C ASN A 176 -5.66 -1.37 4.90
N VAL A 177 -5.97 -1.17 6.17
CA VAL A 177 -6.61 -2.17 7.03
C VAL A 177 -7.96 -1.65 7.45
N ILE A 178 -9.02 -2.41 7.14
CA ILE A 178 -10.39 -2.13 7.58
C ILE A 178 -10.82 -3.13 8.65
N LEU A 179 -11.48 -2.64 9.68
CA LEU A 179 -12.14 -3.46 10.69
C LEU A 179 -13.64 -3.50 10.45
N SER A 180 -14.21 -4.70 10.53
CA SER A 180 -15.64 -4.93 10.55
C SER A 180 -15.94 -5.96 11.64
N GLU A 181 -16.76 -5.58 12.62
CA GLU A 181 -17.15 -6.46 13.73
C GLU A 181 -15.93 -7.12 14.42
N GLY A 182 -14.86 -6.36 14.58
CA GLY A 182 -13.61 -6.82 15.20
C GLY A 182 -12.69 -7.66 14.28
N LYS A 183 -13.10 -7.95 13.05
CA LYS A 183 -12.27 -8.69 12.08
C LYS A 183 -11.50 -7.71 11.17
N PRO A 184 -10.18 -7.86 11.05
CA PRO A 184 -9.38 -7.06 10.13
C PRO A 184 -9.42 -7.64 8.72
N TYR A 185 -9.34 -6.75 7.72
CA TYR A 185 -9.19 -7.11 6.31
C TYR A 185 -8.15 -6.20 5.67
N TRP A 186 -7.21 -6.78 4.93
CA TRP A 186 -6.28 -6.06 4.07
C TRP A 186 -6.96 -5.64 2.78
N ILE A 187 -6.75 -4.41 2.36
CA ILE A 187 -7.26 -3.86 1.10
C ILE A 187 -6.12 -3.16 0.33
N ASP A 188 -6.36 -2.85 -0.93
CA ASP A 188 -5.42 -2.18 -1.85
C ASP A 188 -4.12 -2.98 -2.08
N LEU A 189 -4.31 -4.24 -2.48
CA LEU A 189 -3.26 -5.25 -2.64
C LEU A 189 -2.52 -5.15 -3.99
N GLY A 190 -2.78 -4.14 -4.80
CA GLY A 190 -2.24 -4.02 -6.16
C GLY A 190 -0.70 -3.91 -6.26
N ARG A 191 -0.01 -3.77 -5.11
CA ARG A 191 1.46 -3.73 -5.02
C ARG A 191 2.05 -4.87 -4.20
N PHE A 192 1.23 -5.87 -3.89
CA PHE A 192 1.67 -7.03 -3.12
C PHE A 192 2.86 -7.73 -3.80
N SER A 193 3.81 -8.14 -3.00
CA SER A 193 5.11 -8.66 -3.47
C SER A 193 5.75 -9.53 -2.38
N TRP A 194 6.91 -10.10 -2.67
CA TRP A 194 7.74 -10.73 -1.66
C TRP A 194 9.05 -9.99 -1.47
N GLY A 195 9.61 -10.07 -0.27
CA GLY A 195 10.89 -9.44 0.05
C GLY A 195 11.09 -9.17 1.53
N ASP A 196 12.05 -8.30 1.82
CA ASP A 196 12.36 -7.86 3.16
C ASP A 196 11.17 -7.06 3.76
N PRO A 197 10.68 -7.40 4.97
CA PRO A 197 9.59 -6.68 5.62
C PRO A 197 9.88 -5.19 5.84
N MET A 198 11.13 -4.81 5.89
CA MET A 198 11.53 -3.40 6.03
C MET A 198 11.06 -2.52 4.86
N PHE A 199 10.74 -3.08 3.70
CA PHE A 199 10.11 -2.30 2.62
C PHE A 199 8.76 -1.72 3.03
N ASP A 200 7.94 -2.49 3.75
CA ASP A 200 6.66 -2.02 4.28
C ASP A 200 6.86 -1.03 5.44
N LEU A 201 7.82 -1.29 6.31
CA LEU A 201 8.15 -0.40 7.42
C LEU A 201 8.71 0.95 6.95
N GLY A 202 9.52 0.94 5.88
CA GLY A 202 9.95 2.17 5.21
C GLY A 202 8.78 2.96 4.62
N HIS A 203 7.78 2.28 4.07
CA HIS A 203 6.56 2.91 3.58
C HIS A 203 5.75 3.56 4.72
N LEU A 204 5.58 2.85 5.84
CA LEU A 204 4.90 3.40 7.03
C LEU A 204 5.64 4.60 7.59
N TYR A 205 6.98 4.52 7.70
CA TYR A 205 7.83 5.64 8.16
C TYR A 205 7.69 6.85 7.22
N LEU A 206 7.74 6.63 5.92
CA LEU A 206 7.55 7.69 4.93
C LEU A 206 6.20 8.38 5.11
N SER A 207 5.14 7.61 5.33
CA SER A 207 3.78 8.11 5.47
C SER A 207 3.54 8.83 6.80
N CYS A 208 3.97 8.23 7.92
CA CYS A 208 3.68 8.75 9.26
C CYS A 208 4.71 9.77 9.78
N VAL A 209 5.95 9.75 9.26
CA VAL A 209 7.02 10.65 9.74
C VAL A 209 7.37 11.70 8.69
N VAL A 210 7.77 11.26 7.50
CA VAL A 210 8.30 12.18 6.47
C VAL A 210 7.22 13.06 5.89
N TYR A 211 6.07 12.49 5.53
CA TYR A 211 4.95 13.20 4.92
C TYR A 211 3.94 13.75 5.93
N SER A 212 4.12 13.51 7.22
CA SER A 212 3.16 13.89 8.28
C SER A 212 2.82 15.39 8.32
N LYS A 213 3.77 16.27 7.94
CA LYS A 213 3.54 17.73 7.87
C LYS A 213 2.78 18.18 6.64
N MET A 214 2.62 17.31 5.65
CA MET A 214 1.93 17.65 4.40
C MET A 214 0.43 17.63 4.62
N LYS A 215 -0.24 18.75 4.30
CA LYS A 215 -1.70 18.82 4.42
C LYS A 215 -2.41 17.73 3.65
N GLN A 216 -1.93 17.39 2.44
CA GLN A 216 -2.48 16.31 1.63
C GLN A 216 -2.45 14.96 2.37
N THR A 217 -1.36 14.64 3.07
CA THR A 217 -1.23 13.42 3.88
C THR A 217 -2.24 13.43 5.04
N GLN A 218 -2.34 14.56 5.74
CA GLN A 218 -3.28 14.72 6.85
C GLN A 218 -4.75 14.59 6.37
N ASP A 219 -5.07 15.15 5.21
CA ASP A 219 -6.42 15.08 4.64
C ASP A 219 -6.77 13.64 4.20
N ILE A 220 -5.79 12.88 3.64
CA ILE A 220 -6.00 11.48 3.22
C ILE A 220 -6.14 10.56 4.44
N PHE A 221 -5.31 10.74 5.46
CA PHE A 221 -5.30 9.89 6.64
C PHE A 221 -6.25 10.36 7.74
N HIS A 222 -6.80 11.57 7.61
CA HIS A 222 -7.65 12.22 8.61
C HIS A 222 -6.96 12.42 9.97
N LEU A 223 -5.63 12.43 10.02
CA LEU A 223 -4.82 12.62 11.21
C LEU A 223 -3.88 13.81 11.02
N ASN A 224 -3.65 14.57 12.10
CA ASN A 224 -2.68 15.65 12.08
C ASN A 224 -1.24 15.13 12.24
N HIS A 225 -0.26 16.03 12.12
CA HIS A 225 1.15 15.70 12.24
C HIS A 225 1.51 14.97 13.54
N GLU A 226 1.03 15.46 14.68
CA GLU A 226 1.34 14.89 16.00
C GLU A 226 0.74 13.49 16.16
N GLN A 227 -0.48 13.29 15.69
CA GLN A 227 -1.15 11.98 15.72
C GLN A 227 -0.44 10.96 14.83
N LEU A 228 0.06 11.35 13.66
CA LEU A 228 0.83 10.47 12.77
C LEU A 228 2.17 10.09 13.39
N LEU A 229 2.88 11.04 14.00
CA LEU A 229 4.11 10.75 14.73
C LEU A 229 3.86 9.84 15.94
N TYR A 230 2.78 10.09 16.68
CA TYR A 230 2.42 9.25 17.83
C TYR A 230 2.05 7.83 17.39
N PHE A 231 1.33 7.68 16.27
CA PHE A 231 1.06 6.35 15.71
C PHE A 231 2.34 5.59 15.38
N TRP A 232 3.31 6.25 14.72
CA TRP A 232 4.62 5.65 14.43
C TRP A 232 5.36 5.25 15.70
N ASP A 233 5.44 6.14 16.69
CA ASP A 233 6.10 5.88 17.96
C ASP A 233 5.52 4.66 18.68
N CYS A 234 4.19 4.56 18.77
CA CYS A 234 3.51 3.41 19.36
C CYS A 234 3.79 2.12 18.57
N PHE A 235 3.74 2.18 17.25
CA PHE A 235 4.05 1.04 16.38
C PHE A 235 5.51 0.59 16.55
N ALA A 236 6.47 1.51 16.51
CA ALA A 236 7.90 1.22 16.62
C ALA A 236 8.24 0.59 17.96
N LYS A 237 7.70 1.10 19.07
CA LYS A 237 7.85 0.53 20.42
C LYS A 237 7.29 -0.89 20.48
N GLU A 238 6.10 -1.13 19.95
CA GLU A 238 5.46 -2.45 19.93
C GLU A 238 6.22 -3.45 19.04
N TYR A 239 6.78 -2.96 17.92
CA TYR A 239 7.52 -3.80 16.99
C TYR A 239 8.88 -4.21 17.54
N THR A 240 9.64 -3.25 18.08
CA THR A 240 11.00 -3.47 18.61
C THR A 240 11.01 -4.00 20.04
N GLY A 241 9.94 -3.81 20.80
CA GLY A 241 9.91 -4.07 22.25
C GLY A 241 10.75 -3.09 23.06
N GLN A 242 11.17 -1.95 22.48
CA GLN A 242 12.11 -0.99 23.10
C GLN A 242 11.47 0.40 23.15
N ALA A 243 11.68 1.12 24.26
CA ALA A 243 11.22 2.50 24.41
C ALA A 243 12.02 3.47 23.52
N ASP A 244 13.33 3.22 23.38
CA ASP A 244 14.22 3.93 22.44
C ASP A 244 14.32 3.09 21.16
N HIS A 245 13.83 3.63 20.05
CA HIS A 245 13.83 2.99 18.75
C HIS A 245 14.60 3.77 17.67
N ALA A 246 15.54 4.63 18.09
CA ALA A 246 16.29 5.50 17.16
C ALA A 246 17.06 4.73 16.07
N GLU A 247 17.59 3.53 16.39
CA GLU A 247 18.27 2.69 15.40
C GLU A 247 17.27 2.12 14.38
N PHE A 248 16.11 1.69 14.85
CA PHE A 248 15.01 1.23 13.99
C PHE A 248 14.51 2.37 13.09
N ASP A 249 14.35 3.59 13.62
CA ASP A 249 13.97 4.77 12.83
C ASP A 249 14.97 5.04 11.70
N ARG A 250 16.25 4.91 11.98
CA ARG A 250 17.31 5.08 10.98
C ARG A 250 17.20 4.03 9.88
N GLU A 251 16.98 2.78 10.25
CA GLU A 251 16.81 1.71 9.27
C GLU A 251 15.52 1.91 8.46
N ALA A 252 14.40 2.24 9.10
CA ALA A 252 13.15 2.58 8.42
C ALA A 252 13.31 3.77 7.46
N ALA A 253 14.11 4.79 7.83
CA ALA A 253 14.41 5.92 6.95
C ALA A 253 15.21 5.51 5.69
N ARG A 254 16.11 4.53 5.78
CA ARG A 254 16.82 3.97 4.61
C ARG A 254 15.85 3.31 3.65
N PHE A 255 14.93 2.48 4.16
CA PHE A 255 13.91 1.84 3.35
C PHE A 255 12.86 2.84 2.84
N ALA A 256 12.56 3.90 3.58
CA ALA A 256 11.73 5.02 3.10
C ALA A 256 12.36 5.71 1.88
N ALA A 257 13.70 5.88 1.87
CA ALA A 257 14.42 6.38 0.71
C ALA A 257 14.24 5.46 -0.51
N VAL A 258 14.25 4.16 -0.32
CA VAL A 258 13.98 3.18 -1.39
C VAL A 258 12.51 3.22 -1.82
N ASP A 259 11.57 3.32 -0.88
CA ASP A 259 10.13 3.37 -1.20
C ASP A 259 9.76 4.60 -2.03
N MET A 260 10.42 5.74 -1.82
CA MET A 260 10.25 6.92 -2.69
C MET A 260 10.58 6.62 -4.15
N VAL A 261 11.60 5.82 -4.42
CA VAL A 261 11.97 5.40 -5.77
C VAL A 261 10.90 4.49 -6.36
N VAL A 262 10.39 3.54 -5.57
CA VAL A 262 9.33 2.63 -5.99
C VAL A 262 8.03 3.40 -6.26
N ARG A 263 7.66 4.35 -5.41
CA ARG A 263 6.50 5.23 -5.62
C ARG A 263 6.62 6.02 -6.91
N ALA A 264 7.75 6.66 -7.15
CA ALA A 264 8.00 7.39 -8.40
C ALA A 264 7.92 6.48 -9.63
N PHE A 265 8.35 5.23 -9.53
CA PHE A 265 8.24 4.23 -10.59
C PHE A 265 6.77 3.92 -10.96
N TYR A 266 5.91 3.74 -9.96
CA TYR A 266 4.48 3.48 -10.18
C TYR A 266 3.72 4.73 -10.63
N GLN A 267 4.01 5.88 -10.05
CA GLN A 267 3.33 7.15 -10.38
C GLN A 267 3.77 7.72 -11.73
N LYS A 268 4.91 7.28 -12.28
CA LYS A 268 5.48 7.74 -13.55
C LYS A 268 5.42 9.26 -13.67
N PRO A 269 6.05 10.03 -12.75
CA PRO A 269 5.93 11.46 -12.75
C PRO A 269 6.48 12.03 -14.06
N SER A 270 5.57 12.52 -14.90
CA SER A 270 5.91 13.22 -16.15
C SER A 270 6.18 14.70 -15.92
N SER A 271 5.81 15.23 -14.74
CA SER A 271 5.93 16.66 -14.45
C SER A 271 7.27 16.98 -13.78
N PHE A 272 7.85 18.09 -14.21
CA PHE A 272 9.05 18.69 -13.60
C PHE A 272 8.85 18.97 -12.09
N VAL A 273 7.67 19.43 -11.70
CA VAL A 273 7.31 19.73 -10.31
C VAL A 273 7.36 18.48 -9.43
N LEU A 274 6.83 17.35 -9.90
CA LEU A 274 6.90 16.08 -9.15
C LEU A 274 8.34 15.58 -9.00
N ASN A 275 9.17 15.75 -10.02
CA ASN A 275 10.59 15.39 -9.92
C ASN A 275 11.32 16.26 -8.88
N ILE A 276 11.06 17.56 -8.82
CA ILE A 276 11.60 18.45 -7.79
C ILE A 276 11.10 18.00 -6.41
N PHE A 277 9.82 17.72 -6.27
CA PHE A 277 9.24 17.24 -5.01
C PHE A 277 9.96 15.98 -4.52
N PHE A 278 10.08 14.95 -5.35
CA PHE A 278 10.78 13.72 -4.98
C PHE A 278 12.25 13.98 -4.63
N HIS A 279 12.93 14.86 -5.37
CA HIS A 279 14.31 15.23 -5.09
C HIS A 279 14.46 15.88 -3.70
N ILE A 280 13.59 16.84 -3.36
CA ILE A 280 13.63 17.54 -2.07
C ILE A 280 13.34 16.57 -0.92
N MET A 281 12.33 15.73 -1.05
CA MET A 281 11.91 14.79 0.00
C MET A 281 12.91 13.65 0.20
N GLN A 282 13.66 13.28 -0.84
CA GLN A 282 14.68 12.23 -0.79
C GLN A 282 15.92 12.64 0.04
N LYS A 283 16.34 13.90 -0.07
CA LYS A 283 17.59 14.38 0.55
C LYS A 283 17.73 14.11 2.07
N PRO A 284 16.71 14.39 2.91
CA PRO A 284 16.78 14.09 4.33
C PRO A 284 16.96 12.59 4.61
N LEU A 285 16.28 11.74 3.82
CA LEU A 285 16.35 10.30 3.98
C LEU A 285 17.73 9.72 3.66
N LEU A 286 18.43 10.31 2.69
CA LEU A 286 19.78 9.88 2.32
C LEU A 286 20.80 10.13 3.45
N LYS A 287 20.54 11.01 4.42
CA LYS A 287 21.38 11.19 5.60
C LYS A 287 21.45 9.91 6.47
N ALA A 288 20.40 9.11 6.48
CA ALA A 288 20.37 7.84 7.21
C ALA A 288 21.47 6.85 6.76
N PHE A 289 22.10 7.07 5.61
CA PHE A 289 23.22 6.27 5.10
C PHE A 289 24.59 6.80 5.50
N THR A 290 24.70 8.08 5.90
CA THR A 290 25.97 8.77 6.15
C THR A 290 26.23 9.04 7.62
N ASP A 291 25.18 9.19 8.42
CA ASP A 291 25.29 9.47 9.84
C ASP A 291 25.76 8.19 10.57
N ARG A 292 27.08 8.03 10.64
CA ARG A 292 27.73 7.10 11.58
C ARG A 292 27.64 7.72 12.98
N LYS A 293 27.38 6.85 13.98
CA LYS A 293 27.47 7.22 15.40
C LYS A 293 28.73 7.97 15.74
#